data_f63374d4e6f5e7adaee81b411a270dd0
#
_entry.id   f63374d4e6f5e7adaee81b411a270dd0
#
_cell.length_a   1.000
_cell.length_b   1.000
_cell.length_c   1.000
_cell.angle_alpha   90.00
_cell.angle_beta   90.00
_cell.angle_gamma   90.00
#
_symmetry.space_group_name_H-M   'P 1'
#
loop_
_entity.id
_entity.type
_entity.pdbx_description
1 polymer ?
#
loop_
_entity_poly.entity_id
_entity_poly.type
_entity_poly.pdbx_seq_one_letter_code
_entity_poly.pdbx_strand_id
1 'polypeptide(L)'
;MDRLDDLSTWRLFTEIVRTESLHAASDALAIEPSSASRFLRDLEKRLGIALFIRQGRSLQLTSFGKEAYEKIVPVLALHQEALENLRGDRARMEGSIRLVTIAGIGPAEITPALIEFQKIYPDIQFELHELRAPLPQGFTTPEGLVCDVAIGYKNQDPLPGIVSRYSGEMPFIPCASPLYLKKHGIPRHPHDCLKHTGILISSPTRSATTRLVCGEQSADLHWKTRLEVHNLISAKSALLLGAGIVPDMPLFHCHQELRNQTLIPVLNGWHRPSTSSYVFAREEAYAKRRVSVFVDWIAEREKRFFDELRADFAQFYL
;
A
#
# COMPACT_ATOMS: atom_id res chain seq x y z
N MET A 1 -5.67 11.85 -39.18
CA MET A 1 -6.00 11.23 -37.90
C MET A 1 -6.27 12.31 -36.88
N ASP A 2 -7.41 12.30 -36.23
CA ASP A 2 -7.76 13.35 -35.26
C ASP A 2 -6.83 13.20 -34.03
N ARG A 3 -6.30 14.31 -33.52
CA ARG A 3 -5.39 14.27 -32.37
C ARG A 3 -6.10 13.92 -31.06
N LEU A 4 -7.41 14.00 -31.02
CA LEU A 4 -8.21 13.51 -29.88
C LEU A 4 -8.15 11.97 -29.80
N ASP A 5 -8.02 11.29 -30.94
CA ASP A 5 -7.93 9.83 -31.02
C ASP A 5 -6.48 9.34 -30.98
N ASP A 6 -5.50 10.27 -30.95
CA ASP A 6 -4.08 9.94 -30.92
C ASP A 6 -3.59 9.71 -29.48
N LEU A 7 -3.47 8.46 -29.10
CA LEU A 7 -2.99 8.05 -27.79
C LEU A 7 -1.58 8.57 -27.46
N SER A 8 -0.76 8.88 -28.48
CA SER A 8 0.58 9.45 -28.26
C SER A 8 0.49 10.88 -27.68
N THR A 9 -0.49 11.64 -28.11
CA THR A 9 -0.76 12.99 -27.56
C THR A 9 -1.24 12.90 -26.10
N TRP A 10 -2.08 11.93 -25.78
CA TRP A 10 -2.52 11.69 -24.40
C TRP A 10 -1.40 11.15 -23.50
N ARG A 11 -0.48 10.34 -24.03
CA ARG A 11 0.74 9.94 -23.30
C ARG A 11 1.63 11.16 -22.99
N LEU A 12 1.78 12.08 -23.93
CA LEU A 12 2.51 13.32 -23.68
C LEU A 12 1.82 14.15 -22.59
N PHE A 13 0.49 14.27 -22.62
CA PHE A 13 -0.28 14.97 -21.59
C PHE A 13 -0.01 14.34 -20.19
N THR A 14 -0.13 13.03 -20.05
CA THR A 14 0.10 12.35 -18.76
C THR A 14 1.55 12.46 -18.28
N GLU A 15 2.51 12.45 -19.19
CA GLU A 15 3.92 12.62 -18.86
C GLU A 15 4.25 14.07 -18.42
N ILE A 16 3.60 15.08 -19.00
CA ILE A 16 3.71 16.47 -18.52
C ILE A 16 3.16 16.60 -17.10
N VAL A 17 2.06 15.91 -16.78
CA VAL A 17 1.52 15.89 -15.40
C VAL A 17 2.53 15.30 -14.43
N ARG A 18 3.16 14.19 -14.80
CA ARG A 18 4.15 13.49 -13.95
C ARG A 18 5.42 14.30 -13.69
N THR A 19 5.89 15.02 -14.74
CA THR A 19 7.17 15.75 -14.69
C THR A 19 7.00 17.24 -14.36
N GLU A 20 5.78 17.74 -14.36
CA GLU A 20 5.42 19.18 -14.27
C GLU A 20 6.17 20.06 -15.28
N SER A 21 6.74 19.44 -16.32
CA SER A 21 7.61 20.08 -17.31
C SER A 21 7.39 19.51 -18.71
N LEU A 22 7.06 20.37 -19.66
CA LEU A 22 6.95 19.98 -21.06
C LEU A 22 8.28 19.47 -21.63
N HIS A 23 9.40 20.06 -21.20
CA HIS A 23 10.74 19.69 -21.68
C HIS A 23 11.12 18.28 -21.16
N ALA A 24 10.96 18.05 -19.86
CA ALA A 24 11.24 16.74 -19.28
C ALA A 24 10.34 15.63 -19.85
N ALA A 25 9.05 15.94 -20.09
CA ALA A 25 8.13 15.00 -20.75
C ALA A 25 8.53 14.72 -22.20
N SER A 26 9.00 15.74 -22.93
CA SER A 26 9.50 15.59 -24.32
C SER A 26 10.72 14.66 -24.37
N ASP A 27 11.67 14.84 -23.46
CA ASP A 27 12.88 14.03 -23.37
C ASP A 27 12.54 12.58 -23.03
N ALA A 28 11.63 12.37 -22.04
CA ALA A 28 11.21 11.04 -21.64
C ALA A 28 10.52 10.25 -22.75
N LEU A 29 9.81 10.95 -23.64
CA LEU A 29 9.09 10.32 -24.76
C LEU A 29 9.85 10.38 -26.10
N ALA A 30 11.08 10.88 -26.11
CA ALA A 30 11.88 11.11 -27.32
C ALA A 30 11.11 11.94 -28.39
N ILE A 31 10.37 12.96 -27.95
CA ILE A 31 9.62 13.90 -28.79
C ILE A 31 10.39 15.22 -28.83
N GLU A 32 10.50 15.83 -30.02
CA GLU A 32 11.11 17.14 -30.14
C GLU A 32 10.26 18.20 -29.41
N PRO A 33 10.86 19.07 -28.53
CA PRO A 33 10.11 20.00 -27.67
C PRO A 33 9.13 20.93 -28.40
N SER A 34 9.48 21.38 -29.59
CA SER A 34 8.60 22.22 -30.44
C SER A 34 7.35 21.44 -30.90
N SER A 35 7.52 20.16 -31.22
CA SER A 35 6.43 19.25 -31.58
C SER A 35 5.53 18.94 -30.37
N ALA A 36 6.11 18.70 -29.20
CA ALA A 36 5.36 18.47 -27.96
C ALA A 36 4.49 19.70 -27.60
N SER A 37 5.05 20.90 -27.70
CA SER A 37 4.30 22.15 -27.47
C SER A 37 3.16 22.31 -28.44
N ARG A 38 3.35 21.96 -29.71
CA ARG A 38 2.30 21.98 -30.72
C ARG A 38 1.22 20.95 -30.44
N PHE A 39 1.60 19.72 -30.07
CA PHE A 39 0.65 18.65 -29.77
C PHE A 39 -0.27 19.01 -28.60
N LEU A 40 0.29 19.56 -27.53
CA LEU A 40 -0.50 20.01 -26.39
C LEU A 40 -1.47 21.14 -26.78
N ARG A 41 -0.99 22.15 -27.49
CA ARG A 41 -1.86 23.27 -27.96
C ARG A 41 -2.97 22.79 -28.90
N ASP A 42 -2.67 21.86 -29.80
CA ASP A 42 -3.67 21.29 -30.69
C ASP A 42 -4.72 20.48 -29.93
N LEU A 43 -4.32 19.74 -28.91
CA LEU A 43 -5.22 19.02 -28.01
C LEU A 43 -6.18 19.97 -27.29
N GLU A 44 -5.66 20.99 -26.59
CA GLU A 44 -6.45 21.97 -25.85
C GLU A 44 -7.39 22.77 -26.80
N LYS A 45 -6.90 23.16 -27.97
CA LYS A 45 -7.69 23.83 -28.99
C LYS A 45 -8.88 23.00 -29.45
N ARG A 46 -8.70 21.70 -29.65
CA ARG A 46 -9.77 20.79 -30.10
C ARG A 46 -10.76 20.45 -28.99
N LEU A 47 -10.30 20.35 -27.76
CA LEU A 47 -11.17 20.20 -26.58
C LEU A 47 -11.93 21.48 -26.28
N GLY A 48 -11.45 22.63 -26.76
CA GLY A 48 -12.02 23.95 -26.44
C GLY A 48 -11.75 24.41 -25.01
N ILE A 49 -10.87 23.70 -24.29
CA ILE A 49 -10.53 23.96 -22.88
C ILE A 49 -9.03 23.84 -22.66
N ALA A 50 -8.50 24.61 -21.71
CA ALA A 50 -7.12 24.49 -21.26
C ALA A 50 -7.00 23.35 -20.24
N LEU A 51 -6.02 22.48 -20.45
CA LEU A 51 -5.69 21.38 -19.53
C LEU A 51 -4.65 21.81 -18.50
N PHE A 52 -3.79 22.78 -18.88
CA PHE A 52 -2.75 23.33 -18.01
C PHE A 52 -2.85 24.84 -17.88
N ILE A 53 -2.41 25.34 -16.72
CA ILE A 53 -2.10 26.75 -16.47
C ILE A 53 -0.62 26.90 -16.16
N ARG A 54 -0.02 28.02 -16.58
CA ARG A 54 1.35 28.36 -16.23
C ARG A 54 1.39 29.07 -14.87
N GLN A 55 2.15 28.53 -13.95
CA GLN A 55 2.45 29.16 -12.67
C GLN A 55 3.98 29.33 -12.56
N GLY A 56 4.48 30.49 -12.97
CA GLY A 56 5.91 30.72 -13.11
C GLY A 56 6.55 29.84 -14.19
N ARG A 57 7.45 28.94 -13.77
CA ARG A 57 8.15 27.99 -14.66
C ARG A 57 7.49 26.62 -14.75
N SER A 58 6.53 26.30 -13.88
CA SER A 58 5.84 25.00 -13.86
C SER A 58 4.50 25.06 -14.60
N LEU A 59 4.06 23.89 -15.09
CA LEU A 59 2.74 23.64 -15.64
C LEU A 59 1.89 22.96 -14.57
N GLN A 60 0.75 23.54 -14.24
CA GLN A 60 -0.21 22.95 -13.30
C GLN A 60 -1.50 22.59 -14.01
N LEU A 61 -2.14 21.50 -13.58
CA LEU A 61 -3.43 21.09 -14.11
C LEU A 61 -4.55 22.09 -13.75
N THR A 62 -5.40 22.39 -14.72
CA THR A 62 -6.71 22.97 -14.46
C THR A 62 -7.65 21.95 -13.82
N SER A 63 -8.85 22.36 -13.38
CA SER A 63 -9.91 21.41 -12.96
C SER A 63 -10.27 20.42 -14.07
N PHE A 64 -10.38 20.91 -15.32
CA PHE A 64 -10.61 20.07 -16.49
C PHE A 64 -9.42 19.16 -16.81
N GLY A 65 -8.18 19.66 -16.61
CA GLY A 65 -6.97 18.84 -16.74
C GLY A 65 -6.97 17.67 -15.76
N LYS A 66 -7.39 17.88 -14.51
CA LYS A 66 -7.52 16.81 -13.51
C LYS A 66 -8.56 15.77 -13.93
N GLU A 67 -9.74 16.22 -14.35
CA GLU A 67 -10.79 15.32 -14.85
C GLU A 67 -10.33 14.54 -16.09
N ALA A 68 -9.63 15.19 -17.03
CA ALA A 68 -9.06 14.52 -18.20
C ALA A 68 -8.01 13.47 -17.80
N TYR A 69 -7.15 13.79 -16.83
CA TYR A 69 -6.14 12.88 -16.33
C TYR A 69 -6.76 11.61 -15.72
N GLU A 70 -7.73 11.78 -14.83
CA GLU A 70 -8.45 10.66 -14.19
C GLU A 70 -9.13 9.73 -15.21
N LYS A 71 -9.62 10.27 -16.31
CA LYS A 71 -10.29 9.49 -17.38
C LYS A 71 -9.32 8.84 -18.35
N ILE A 72 -8.22 9.51 -18.69
CA ILE A 72 -7.31 9.03 -19.75
C ILE A 72 -6.29 8.01 -19.27
N VAL A 73 -5.84 8.11 -17.99
CA VAL A 73 -4.87 7.17 -17.42
C VAL A 73 -5.32 5.71 -17.53
N PRO A 74 -6.57 5.35 -17.16
CA PRO A 74 -7.05 3.98 -17.32
C PRO A 74 -7.09 3.51 -18.80
N VAL A 75 -7.44 4.41 -19.72
CA VAL A 75 -7.48 4.10 -21.17
C VAL A 75 -6.08 3.78 -21.70
N LEU A 76 -5.07 4.59 -21.34
CA LEU A 76 -3.69 4.34 -21.72
C LEU A 76 -3.15 3.04 -21.12
N ALA A 77 -3.50 2.75 -19.87
CA ALA A 77 -3.11 1.50 -19.21
C ALA A 77 -3.71 0.28 -19.92
N LEU A 78 -5.00 0.32 -20.26
CA LEU A 78 -5.70 -0.74 -20.99
C LEU A 78 -5.11 -0.94 -22.40
N HIS A 79 -4.82 0.15 -23.11
CA HIS A 79 -4.18 0.08 -24.42
C HIS A 79 -2.80 -0.57 -24.33
N GLN A 80 -1.98 -0.18 -23.34
CA GLN A 80 -0.66 -0.77 -23.13
C GLN A 80 -0.77 -2.27 -22.83
N GLU A 81 -1.71 -2.65 -21.97
CA GLU A 81 -2.00 -4.05 -21.63
C GLU A 81 -2.41 -4.88 -22.86
N ALA A 82 -3.27 -4.31 -23.71
CA ALA A 82 -3.69 -4.97 -24.95
C ALA A 82 -2.48 -5.22 -25.89
N LEU A 83 -1.58 -4.24 -26.04
CA LEU A 83 -0.38 -4.40 -26.85
C LEU A 83 0.59 -5.46 -26.28
N GLU A 84 0.78 -5.51 -24.96
CA GLU A 84 1.59 -6.53 -24.30
C GLU A 84 1.02 -7.93 -24.52
N ASN A 85 -0.31 -8.08 -24.40
CA ASN A 85 -1.01 -9.33 -24.64
C ASN A 85 -0.87 -9.82 -26.11
N LEU A 86 -0.97 -8.89 -27.08
CA LEU A 86 -0.83 -9.19 -28.51
C LEU A 86 0.60 -9.55 -28.93
N ARG A 87 1.59 -8.95 -28.28
CA ARG A 87 3.03 -9.22 -28.57
C ARG A 87 3.53 -10.55 -28.04
N GLY A 88 2.70 -11.29 -27.30
CA GLY A 88 3.09 -12.57 -26.70
C GLY A 88 4.00 -12.40 -25.46
N ASP A 89 4.06 -11.22 -24.87
CA ASP A 89 4.90 -10.90 -23.71
C ASP A 89 4.40 -11.57 -22.39
N ARG A 90 3.34 -12.38 -22.49
CA ARG A 90 2.80 -13.15 -21.35
C ARG A 90 3.83 -14.11 -20.72
N ALA A 91 4.76 -14.63 -21.51
CA ALA A 91 5.76 -15.59 -21.04
C ALA A 91 7.04 -14.94 -20.49
N ARG A 92 7.21 -13.63 -20.66
CA ARG A 92 8.44 -12.93 -20.30
C ARG A 92 8.47 -12.56 -18.82
N MET A 93 9.68 -12.59 -18.25
CA MET A 93 9.98 -12.16 -16.87
C MET A 93 10.59 -10.75 -16.87
N GLU A 94 9.99 -9.83 -17.62
CA GLU A 94 10.42 -8.43 -17.77
C GLU A 94 9.20 -7.49 -17.80
N GLY A 95 9.43 -6.20 -17.55
CA GLY A 95 8.39 -5.16 -17.57
C GLY A 95 7.87 -4.80 -16.18
N SER A 96 6.80 -4.00 -16.12
CA SER A 96 6.29 -3.47 -14.85
C SER A 96 5.21 -4.35 -14.21
N ILE A 97 5.21 -4.33 -12.87
CA ILE A 97 4.13 -4.85 -12.01
C ILE A 97 3.68 -3.70 -11.12
N ARG A 98 2.41 -3.32 -11.22
CA ARG A 98 1.80 -2.29 -10.38
C ARG A 98 1.11 -2.92 -9.20
N LEU A 99 1.51 -2.49 -8.00
CA LEU A 99 0.95 -3.01 -6.76
C LEU A 99 0.20 -1.93 -6.01
N VAL A 100 -0.84 -2.38 -5.32
CA VAL A 100 -1.52 -1.56 -4.33
C VAL A 100 -1.55 -2.28 -2.99
N THR A 101 -1.30 -1.54 -1.91
CA THR A 101 -1.40 -2.05 -0.53
C THR A 101 -2.07 -1.04 0.39
N ILE A 102 -2.40 -1.47 1.60
CA ILE A 102 -2.95 -0.59 2.63
C ILE A 102 -1.85 0.34 3.15
N ALA A 103 -2.18 1.62 3.32
CA ALA A 103 -1.24 2.63 3.78
C ALA A 103 -0.57 2.25 5.10
N GLY A 104 0.77 2.32 5.13
CA GLY A 104 1.62 2.02 6.29
C GLY A 104 2.16 0.59 6.34
N ILE A 105 1.77 -0.29 5.42
CA ILE A 105 2.35 -1.64 5.31
C ILE A 105 3.57 -1.63 4.40
N GLY A 106 3.53 -0.82 3.35
CA GLY A 106 4.57 -0.76 2.31
C GLY A 106 6.01 -0.68 2.84
N PRO A 107 6.36 0.30 3.70
CA PRO A 107 7.76 0.49 4.11
C PRO A 107 8.34 -0.67 4.91
N ALA A 108 7.56 -1.29 5.78
CA ALA A 108 8.05 -2.29 6.73
C ALA A 108 8.08 -3.72 6.16
N GLU A 109 7.19 -4.02 5.23
CA GLU A 109 6.94 -5.38 4.76
C GLU A 109 7.13 -5.51 3.25
N ILE A 110 6.42 -4.70 2.47
CA ILE A 110 6.35 -4.88 1.03
C ILE A 110 7.62 -4.42 0.32
N THR A 111 8.14 -3.24 0.64
CA THR A 111 9.35 -2.70 -0.01
C THR A 111 10.56 -3.62 0.11
N PRO A 112 10.88 -4.24 1.27
CA PRO A 112 11.94 -5.24 1.34
C PRO A 112 11.70 -6.45 0.42
N ALA A 113 10.45 -6.92 0.31
CA ALA A 113 10.08 -8.02 -0.57
C ALA A 113 10.27 -7.68 -2.05
N LEU A 114 9.90 -6.47 -2.47
CA LEU A 114 10.12 -6.02 -3.85
C LEU A 114 11.60 -5.99 -4.22
N ILE A 115 12.45 -5.47 -3.32
CA ILE A 115 13.90 -5.41 -3.50
C ILE A 115 14.49 -6.85 -3.60
N GLU A 116 14.00 -7.78 -2.77
CA GLU A 116 14.42 -9.18 -2.80
C GLU A 116 14.04 -9.83 -4.13
N PHE A 117 12.82 -9.62 -4.60
CA PHE A 117 12.37 -10.15 -5.89
C PHE A 117 13.13 -9.56 -7.07
N GLN A 118 13.44 -8.27 -7.07
CA GLN A 118 14.25 -7.63 -8.13
C GLN A 118 15.68 -8.16 -8.21
N LYS A 119 16.26 -8.66 -7.11
CA LYS A 119 17.58 -9.33 -7.18
C LYS A 119 17.51 -10.63 -7.94
N ILE A 120 16.35 -11.32 -7.95
CA ILE A 120 16.13 -12.57 -8.68
C ILE A 120 15.75 -12.28 -10.14
N TYR A 121 14.96 -11.23 -10.37
CA TYR A 121 14.43 -10.84 -11.67
C TYR A 121 14.70 -9.34 -11.93
N PRO A 122 15.93 -8.97 -12.34
CA PRO A 122 16.37 -7.57 -12.43
C PRO A 122 15.63 -6.75 -13.50
N ASP A 123 15.03 -7.41 -14.50
CA ASP A 123 14.29 -6.74 -15.57
C ASP A 123 12.83 -6.42 -15.21
N ILE A 124 12.41 -6.75 -13.97
CA ILE A 124 11.09 -6.40 -13.46
C ILE A 124 11.14 -5.06 -12.73
N GLN A 125 10.23 -4.18 -13.11
CA GLN A 125 10.02 -2.88 -12.48
C GLN A 125 8.77 -2.92 -11.60
N PHE A 126 8.83 -2.31 -10.42
CA PHE A 126 7.69 -2.20 -9.51
C PHE A 126 7.22 -0.76 -9.37
N GLU A 127 5.91 -0.61 -9.32
CA GLU A 127 5.24 0.63 -8.96
C GLU A 127 4.30 0.33 -7.78
N LEU A 128 4.63 0.87 -6.60
CA LEU A 128 3.91 0.61 -5.35
C LEU A 128 3.04 1.80 -4.98
N HIS A 129 1.73 1.56 -4.86
CA HIS A 129 0.75 2.53 -4.39
C HIS A 129 0.21 2.13 -3.03
N GLU A 130 -0.02 3.12 -2.16
CA GLU A 130 -0.65 2.91 -0.86
C GLU A 130 -2.04 3.54 -0.83
N LEU A 131 -3.04 2.75 -0.48
CA LEU A 131 -4.43 3.20 -0.39
C LEU A 131 -4.92 3.23 1.07
N ARG A 132 -5.84 4.17 1.33
CA ARG A 132 -6.59 4.25 2.59
C ARG A 132 -7.99 3.62 2.49
N ALA A 133 -8.27 2.94 1.38
CA ALA A 133 -9.55 2.30 1.12
C ALA A 133 -9.47 0.78 1.32
N PRO A 134 -10.60 0.10 1.63
CA PRO A 134 -10.63 -1.36 1.67
C PRO A 134 -10.26 -1.97 0.32
N LEU A 135 -9.37 -2.98 0.35
CA LEU A 135 -9.09 -3.81 -0.81
C LEU A 135 -9.98 -5.08 -0.74
N PRO A 136 -10.41 -5.62 -1.88
CA PRO A 136 -10.08 -5.26 -3.25
C PRO A 136 -11.27 -4.68 -4.04
N GLN A 137 -11.75 -3.53 -3.73
CA GLN A 137 -12.71 -2.88 -4.60
C GLN A 137 -11.97 -2.18 -5.74
N GLY A 138 -11.60 -3.00 -6.73
CA GLY A 138 -11.27 -2.47 -8.04
C GLY A 138 -9.81 -2.30 -8.39
N PHE A 139 -8.79 -2.63 -7.59
CA PHE A 139 -7.37 -2.47 -7.99
C PHE A 139 -7.04 -1.09 -8.59
N THR A 140 -7.85 -0.09 -8.30
CA THR A 140 -7.75 1.23 -8.93
C THR A 140 -7.39 2.25 -7.90
N THR A 141 -6.34 3.05 -8.16
CA THR A 141 -5.98 4.17 -7.30
C THR A 141 -7.01 5.29 -7.41
N PRO A 142 -7.05 6.25 -6.48
CA PRO A 142 -7.94 7.42 -6.58
C PRO A 142 -7.77 8.21 -7.88
N GLU A 143 -6.57 8.17 -8.47
CA GLU A 143 -6.22 8.80 -9.74
C GLU A 143 -6.66 7.98 -10.96
N GLY A 144 -7.32 6.83 -10.75
CA GLY A 144 -7.82 5.97 -11.82
C GLY A 144 -6.80 4.98 -12.39
N LEU A 145 -5.60 4.86 -11.80
CA LEU A 145 -4.61 3.88 -12.23
C LEU A 145 -5.03 2.47 -11.81
N VAL A 146 -5.07 1.55 -12.76
CA VAL A 146 -5.40 0.15 -12.52
C VAL A 146 -4.12 -0.63 -12.17
N CYS A 147 -4.11 -1.28 -11.00
CA CYS A 147 -2.99 -2.09 -10.53
C CYS A 147 -3.17 -3.57 -10.92
N ASP A 148 -2.04 -4.29 -11.04
CA ASP A 148 -2.01 -5.72 -11.36
C ASP A 148 -2.25 -6.58 -10.11
N VAL A 149 -1.69 -6.15 -8.96
CA VAL A 149 -1.64 -6.89 -7.70
C VAL A 149 -2.11 -6.01 -6.55
N ALA A 150 -2.83 -6.59 -5.60
CA ALA A 150 -3.18 -5.97 -4.34
C ALA A 150 -2.75 -6.85 -3.16
N ILE A 151 -2.22 -6.25 -2.09
CA ILE A 151 -1.83 -6.97 -0.87
C ILE A 151 -2.60 -6.39 0.30
N GLY A 152 -3.28 -7.25 1.03
CA GLY A 152 -4.14 -6.81 2.13
C GLY A 152 -4.91 -7.96 2.79
N TYR A 153 -6.01 -7.61 3.45
CA TYR A 153 -6.80 -8.54 4.22
C TYR A 153 -8.08 -8.92 3.46
N LYS A 154 -8.53 -10.17 3.63
CA LYS A 154 -9.78 -10.63 3.03
C LYS A 154 -10.95 -10.15 3.90
N ASN A 155 -11.76 -9.26 3.36
CA ASN A 155 -12.99 -8.80 4.02
C ASN A 155 -14.28 -9.47 3.49
N GLN A 156 -14.20 -10.20 2.36
CA GLN A 156 -15.38 -10.79 1.68
C GLN A 156 -15.00 -12.05 0.90
N ASP A 157 -16.02 -12.80 0.43
CA ASP A 157 -15.89 -13.96 -0.42
C ASP A 157 -15.15 -13.70 -1.73
N PRO A 158 -14.67 -14.76 -2.43
CA PRO A 158 -13.91 -14.62 -3.65
C PRO A 158 -14.67 -13.74 -4.65
N LEU A 159 -13.98 -12.68 -5.11
CA LEU A 159 -14.50 -11.77 -6.11
C LEU A 159 -14.33 -12.40 -7.51
N PRO A 160 -15.35 -12.35 -8.38
CA PRO A 160 -15.21 -12.78 -9.77
C PRO A 160 -14.05 -12.04 -10.47
N GLY A 161 -13.26 -12.76 -11.26
CA GLY A 161 -12.12 -12.19 -12.00
C GLY A 161 -10.88 -11.86 -11.14
N ILE A 162 -10.85 -12.31 -9.88
CA ILE A 162 -9.74 -12.09 -8.96
C ILE A 162 -9.14 -13.42 -8.48
N VAL A 163 -7.86 -13.61 -8.76
CA VAL A 163 -7.04 -14.66 -8.16
C VAL A 163 -6.63 -14.24 -6.77
N SER A 164 -6.83 -15.10 -5.77
CA SER A 164 -6.46 -14.87 -4.38
C SER A 164 -5.46 -15.91 -3.91
N ARG A 165 -4.38 -15.48 -3.27
CA ARG A 165 -3.39 -16.34 -2.61
C ARG A 165 -3.31 -15.99 -1.14
N TYR A 166 -3.53 -16.98 -0.29
CA TYR A 166 -3.32 -16.84 1.15
C TYR A 166 -1.84 -16.60 1.44
N SER A 167 -1.53 -15.54 2.19
CA SER A 167 -0.16 -15.13 2.51
C SER A 167 0.14 -15.15 4.02
N GLY A 168 -0.66 -15.87 4.81
CA GLY A 168 -0.38 -16.13 6.21
C GLY A 168 -1.28 -15.39 7.20
N GLU A 169 -1.03 -15.65 8.48
CA GLU A 169 -1.73 -15.02 9.60
C GLU A 169 -0.84 -13.95 10.23
N MET A 170 -1.23 -12.70 10.07
CA MET A 170 -0.51 -11.56 10.64
C MET A 170 -0.75 -11.47 12.15
N PRO A 171 0.28 -11.65 12.99
CA PRO A 171 0.16 -11.56 14.42
C PRO A 171 0.24 -10.12 14.93
N PHE A 172 -0.42 -9.85 16.05
CA PHE A 172 -0.42 -8.56 16.74
C PHE A 172 0.10 -8.70 18.15
N ILE A 173 0.75 -7.66 18.66
CA ILE A 173 1.28 -7.63 20.03
C ILE A 173 0.99 -6.29 20.70
N PRO A 174 0.50 -6.28 21.95
CA PRO A 174 0.44 -5.06 22.74
C PRO A 174 1.84 -4.65 23.16
N CYS A 175 2.21 -3.39 22.93
CA CYS A 175 3.53 -2.91 23.29
C CYS A 175 3.56 -1.43 23.69
N ALA A 176 4.62 -1.05 24.40
CA ALA A 176 4.92 0.32 24.81
C ALA A 176 6.43 0.56 24.87
N SER A 177 6.88 1.80 24.89
CA SER A 177 8.30 2.11 25.09
C SER A 177 8.72 2.02 26.56
N PRO A 178 9.98 1.68 26.88
CA PRO A 178 10.51 1.73 28.25
C PRO A 178 10.31 3.09 28.91
N LEU A 179 10.41 4.18 28.12
CA LEU A 179 10.19 5.55 28.60
C LEU A 179 8.79 5.72 29.22
N TYR A 180 7.76 5.20 28.55
CA TYR A 180 6.40 5.25 29.05
C TYR A 180 6.21 4.36 30.29
N LEU A 181 6.70 3.10 30.20
CA LEU A 181 6.50 2.12 31.26
C LEU A 181 7.20 2.48 32.57
N LYS A 182 8.38 3.13 32.48
CA LYS A 182 9.12 3.62 33.67
C LYS A 182 8.27 4.64 34.46
N LYS A 183 7.48 5.45 33.78
CA LYS A 183 6.66 6.51 34.40
C LYS A 183 5.28 6.02 34.88
N HIS A 184 4.69 5.06 34.15
CA HIS A 184 3.28 4.68 34.33
C HIS A 184 3.07 3.25 34.82
N GLY A 185 4.15 2.46 34.94
CA GLY A 185 4.09 1.03 35.28
C GLY A 185 3.79 0.13 34.07
N ILE A 186 3.88 -1.17 34.29
CA ILE A 186 3.65 -2.20 33.26
C ILE A 186 2.28 -2.82 33.49
N PRO A 187 1.31 -2.66 32.58
CA PRO A 187 0.03 -3.33 32.69
C PRO A 187 0.19 -4.83 32.42
N ARG A 188 -0.47 -5.67 33.23
CA ARG A 188 -0.44 -7.13 33.12
C ARG A 188 -1.77 -7.70 32.63
N HIS A 189 -2.85 -6.98 32.85
CA HIS A 189 -4.19 -7.38 32.45
C HIS A 189 -4.90 -6.22 31.71
N PRO A 190 -5.81 -6.49 30.75
CA PRO A 190 -6.56 -5.44 30.04
C PRO A 190 -7.26 -4.43 30.95
N HIS A 191 -7.69 -4.84 32.14
CA HIS A 191 -8.27 -3.92 33.12
C HIS A 191 -7.30 -2.85 33.63
N ASP A 192 -5.99 -3.13 33.64
CA ASP A 192 -4.98 -2.14 34.06
C ASP A 192 -4.92 -0.94 33.11
N CYS A 193 -5.38 -1.11 31.86
CA CYS A 193 -5.43 -0.07 30.85
C CYS A 193 -6.25 1.16 31.25
N LEU A 194 -7.16 1.04 32.25
CA LEU A 194 -7.86 2.17 32.89
C LEU A 194 -6.91 3.22 33.49
N LYS A 195 -5.66 2.86 33.76
CA LYS A 195 -4.63 3.77 34.30
C LYS A 195 -3.70 4.31 33.23
N HIS A 196 -3.81 3.83 31.98
CA HIS A 196 -2.88 4.10 30.89
C HIS A 196 -3.50 4.89 29.75
N THR A 197 -2.64 5.44 28.89
CA THR A 197 -3.01 6.06 27.62
C THR A 197 -2.97 5.00 26.51
N GLY A 198 -4.08 4.80 25.80
CA GLY A 198 -4.13 3.96 24.61
C GLY A 198 -3.78 4.76 23.34
N ILE A 199 -2.90 4.23 22.51
CA ILE A 199 -2.67 4.69 21.15
C ILE A 199 -3.47 3.79 20.23
N LEU A 200 -4.58 4.28 19.70
CA LEU A 200 -5.55 3.50 18.95
C LEU A 200 -5.39 3.77 17.46
N ILE A 201 -5.33 2.70 16.67
CA ILE A 201 -5.23 2.79 15.23
C ILE A 201 -6.62 2.58 14.65
N SER A 202 -7.16 3.63 14.02
CA SER A 202 -8.48 3.62 13.38
C SER A 202 -8.36 4.20 11.97
N SER A 203 -8.91 3.50 10.98
CA SER A 203 -8.91 3.93 9.57
C SER A 203 -10.12 3.36 8.85
N PRO A 204 -10.44 3.77 7.63
CA PRO A 204 -11.51 3.16 6.84
C PRO A 204 -11.37 1.64 6.64
N THR A 205 -10.14 1.11 6.74
CA THR A 205 -9.85 -0.33 6.56
C THR A 205 -9.68 -1.08 7.88
N ARG A 206 -9.67 -0.39 9.03
CA ARG A 206 -9.39 -1.00 10.33
C ARG A 206 -10.07 -0.23 11.46
N SER A 207 -10.95 -0.87 12.18
CA SER A 207 -11.50 -0.33 13.43
C SER A 207 -10.49 -0.41 14.58
N ALA A 208 -10.56 0.54 15.50
CA ALA A 208 -9.76 0.50 16.71
C ALA A 208 -10.05 -0.78 17.51
N THR A 209 -9.01 -1.39 18.07
CA THR A 209 -9.16 -2.58 18.89
C THR A 209 -9.74 -2.23 20.25
N THR A 210 -10.90 -2.79 20.55
CA THR A 210 -11.65 -2.57 21.81
C THR A 210 -11.61 -3.79 22.71
N ARG A 211 -11.11 -4.94 22.24
CA ARG A 211 -11.10 -6.21 22.97
C ARG A 211 -9.84 -6.99 22.64
N LEU A 212 -9.25 -7.65 23.65
CA LEU A 212 -8.17 -8.60 23.49
C LEU A 212 -8.61 -10.02 23.92
N VAL A 213 -7.89 -11.03 23.46
CA VAL A 213 -8.10 -12.44 23.80
C VAL A 213 -6.85 -13.01 24.45
N CYS A 214 -7.02 -14.01 25.32
CA CYS A 214 -5.98 -14.82 25.94
C CYS A 214 -6.50 -16.25 26.07
N GLY A 215 -6.10 -17.15 25.16
CA GLY A 215 -6.73 -18.47 25.03
C GLY A 215 -8.23 -18.34 24.78
N GLU A 216 -9.05 -18.95 25.64
CA GLU A 216 -10.51 -18.86 25.58
C GLU A 216 -11.10 -17.60 26.24
N GLN A 217 -10.29 -16.83 26.94
CA GLN A 217 -10.72 -15.62 27.63
C GLN A 217 -10.74 -14.42 26.67
N SER A 218 -11.64 -13.48 26.94
CA SER A 218 -11.66 -12.18 26.27
C SER A 218 -11.93 -11.05 27.26
N ALA A 219 -11.33 -9.89 27.03
CA ALA A 219 -11.52 -8.72 27.89
C ALA A 219 -11.59 -7.43 27.05
N ASP A 220 -12.50 -6.54 27.45
CA ASP A 220 -12.64 -5.23 26.83
C ASP A 220 -11.54 -4.28 27.33
N LEU A 221 -11.09 -3.40 26.44
CA LEU A 221 -10.09 -2.37 26.70
C LEU A 221 -10.77 -1.05 27.05
N HIS A 222 -10.43 -0.52 28.22
CA HIS A 222 -10.83 0.81 28.64
C HIS A 222 -9.59 1.62 29.01
N TRP A 223 -9.49 2.82 28.47
CA TRP A 223 -8.30 3.66 28.62
C TRP A 223 -8.60 4.89 29.47
N LYS A 224 -7.62 5.32 30.29
CA LYS A 224 -7.69 6.60 31.01
C LYS A 224 -7.79 7.77 30.03
N THR A 225 -6.94 7.77 29.01
CA THR A 225 -6.91 8.71 27.90
C THR A 225 -6.56 7.96 26.63
N ARG A 226 -6.82 8.58 25.47
CA ARG A 226 -6.50 7.95 24.19
C ARG A 226 -5.96 8.96 23.20
N LEU A 227 -5.01 8.51 22.39
CA LEU A 227 -4.53 9.15 21.17
C LEU A 227 -4.99 8.29 19.99
N GLU A 228 -5.79 8.84 19.11
CA GLU A 228 -6.25 8.14 17.93
C GLU A 228 -5.41 8.56 16.71
N VAL A 229 -4.91 7.58 15.97
CA VAL A 229 -4.09 7.77 14.77
C VAL A 229 -4.61 6.90 13.63
N HIS A 230 -4.34 7.31 12.37
CA HIS A 230 -4.95 6.68 11.21
C HIS A 230 -4.00 5.78 10.41
N ASN A 231 -2.76 5.58 10.87
CA ASN A 231 -1.78 4.68 10.24
C ASN A 231 -0.77 4.13 11.25
N LEU A 232 -0.11 3.03 10.85
CA LEU A 232 0.86 2.32 11.67
C LEU A 232 2.14 3.13 11.94
N ILE A 233 2.56 3.97 10.99
CA ILE A 233 3.79 4.78 11.12
C ILE A 233 3.61 5.81 12.24
N SER A 234 2.48 6.52 12.28
CA SER A 234 2.16 7.46 13.35
C SER A 234 2.03 6.77 14.70
N ALA A 235 1.41 5.56 14.74
CA ALA A 235 1.31 4.79 15.98
C ALA A 235 2.68 4.40 16.52
N LYS A 236 3.58 3.90 15.66
CA LYS A 236 4.96 3.54 16.03
C LYS A 236 5.76 4.75 16.50
N SER A 237 5.63 5.89 15.83
CA SER A 237 6.26 7.14 16.24
C SER A 237 5.79 7.56 17.65
N ALA A 238 4.48 7.54 17.90
CA ALA A 238 3.92 7.87 19.22
C ALA A 238 4.39 6.91 20.32
N LEU A 239 4.49 5.59 20.01
CA LEU A 239 5.05 4.59 20.94
C LEU A 239 6.49 4.92 21.35
N LEU A 240 7.36 5.16 20.37
CA LEU A 240 8.78 5.46 20.60
C LEU A 240 8.99 6.75 21.38
N LEU A 241 8.11 7.73 21.20
CA LEU A 241 8.09 9.00 21.97
C LEU A 241 7.49 8.85 23.38
N GLY A 242 7.01 7.66 23.76
CA GLY A 242 6.49 7.42 25.10
C GLY A 242 5.10 7.98 25.34
N ALA A 243 4.26 8.06 24.30
CA ALA A 243 2.90 8.62 24.43
C ALA A 243 1.90 7.67 25.07
N GLY A 244 2.13 6.33 25.01
CA GLY A 244 1.15 5.36 25.51
C GLY A 244 1.46 3.91 25.11
N ILE A 245 0.41 3.11 25.06
CA ILE A 245 0.39 1.69 24.70
C ILE A 245 -0.39 1.53 23.41
N VAL A 246 0.17 0.82 22.41
CA VAL A 246 -0.63 0.31 21.29
C VAL A 246 -1.06 -1.12 21.63
N PRO A 247 -2.38 -1.41 21.66
CA PRO A 247 -2.87 -2.74 22.05
C PRO A 247 -2.70 -3.82 20.98
N ASP A 248 -2.41 -3.42 19.75
CA ASP A 248 -2.49 -4.29 18.58
C ASP A 248 -1.52 -3.89 17.46
N MET A 249 -0.25 -3.65 17.83
CA MET A 249 0.80 -3.40 16.85
C MET A 249 1.08 -4.69 16.06
N PRO A 250 1.03 -4.68 14.71
CA PRO A 250 1.45 -5.84 13.93
C PRO A 250 2.93 -6.16 14.17
N LEU A 251 3.26 -7.44 14.37
CA LEU A 251 4.64 -7.86 14.67
C LEU A 251 5.63 -7.46 13.58
N PHE A 252 5.25 -7.56 12.30
CA PHE A 252 6.11 -7.16 11.20
C PHE A 252 6.55 -5.68 11.28
N HIS A 253 5.76 -4.85 11.94
CA HIS A 253 6.02 -3.40 12.06
C HIS A 253 6.89 -3.05 13.27
N CYS A 254 7.02 -3.92 14.27
CA CYS A 254 7.71 -3.62 15.53
C CYS A 254 8.72 -4.70 15.98
N HIS A 255 8.90 -5.81 15.25
CA HIS A 255 9.77 -6.91 15.68
C HIS A 255 11.23 -6.47 15.93
N GLN A 256 11.74 -5.52 15.15
CA GLN A 256 13.10 -5.00 15.36
C GLN A 256 13.20 -4.22 16.67
N GLU A 257 12.23 -3.38 16.98
CA GLU A 257 12.16 -2.60 18.21
C GLU A 257 11.95 -3.50 19.44
N LEU A 258 11.22 -4.60 19.27
CA LEU A 258 11.07 -5.61 20.34
C LEU A 258 12.38 -6.36 20.58
N ARG A 259 13.10 -6.75 19.52
CA ARG A 259 14.41 -7.43 19.63
C ARG A 259 15.48 -6.55 20.28
N ASN A 260 15.51 -5.27 19.95
CA ASN A 260 16.47 -4.32 20.51
C ASN A 260 15.96 -3.59 21.77
N GLN A 261 14.78 -4.01 22.29
CA GLN A 261 14.18 -3.51 23.53
C GLN A 261 13.82 -2.01 23.54
N THR A 262 13.73 -1.34 22.39
CA THR A 262 13.20 0.01 22.29
C THR A 262 11.67 0.04 22.39
N LEU A 263 11.03 -1.10 22.17
CA LEU A 263 9.66 -1.40 22.58
C LEU A 263 9.63 -2.65 23.46
N ILE A 264 8.73 -2.66 24.41
CA ILE A 264 8.54 -3.78 25.36
C ILE A 264 7.12 -4.31 25.19
N PRO A 265 6.94 -5.64 25.05
CA PRO A 265 5.62 -6.27 25.10
C PRO A 265 4.97 -6.04 26.46
N VAL A 266 3.67 -5.81 26.45
CA VAL A 266 2.85 -5.68 27.66
C VAL A 266 1.64 -6.57 27.57
N LEU A 267 0.88 -6.74 28.65
CA LEU A 267 -0.34 -7.58 28.68
C LEU A 267 -0.06 -9.01 28.21
N ASN A 268 0.99 -9.65 28.73
CA ASN A 268 1.43 -10.97 28.30
C ASN A 268 0.28 -11.98 28.21
N GLY A 269 0.21 -12.71 27.10
CA GLY A 269 -0.88 -13.63 26.78
C GLY A 269 -2.12 -12.95 26.15
N TRP A 270 -2.29 -11.66 26.34
CA TRP A 270 -3.43 -10.91 25.77
C TRP A 270 -3.03 -10.27 24.43
N HIS A 271 -3.78 -10.55 23.39
CA HIS A 271 -3.50 -10.01 22.06
C HIS A 271 -4.79 -9.83 21.25
N ARG A 272 -4.72 -9.05 20.19
CA ARG A 272 -5.75 -9.05 19.16
C ARG A 272 -5.63 -10.37 18.36
N PRO A 273 -6.73 -11.05 17.97
CA PRO A 273 -6.69 -12.18 17.05
C PRO A 273 -5.93 -11.84 15.77
N SER A 274 -5.13 -12.80 15.28
CA SER A 274 -4.43 -12.65 14.01
C SER A 274 -5.40 -12.37 12.88
N THR A 275 -4.92 -11.73 11.84
CA THR A 275 -5.71 -11.43 10.64
C THR A 275 -5.10 -12.12 9.45
N SER A 276 -5.91 -12.87 8.70
CA SER A 276 -5.48 -13.53 7.47
C SER A 276 -5.11 -12.52 6.40
N SER A 277 -3.88 -12.61 5.89
CA SER A 277 -3.37 -11.80 4.80
C SER A 277 -3.48 -12.54 3.47
N TYR A 278 -3.66 -11.78 2.40
CA TYR A 278 -3.81 -12.32 1.05
C TYR A 278 -3.12 -11.42 0.02
N VAL A 279 -2.61 -12.06 -1.01
CA VAL A 279 -2.20 -11.41 -2.25
C VAL A 279 -3.28 -11.66 -3.30
N PHE A 280 -3.77 -10.59 -3.89
CA PHE A 280 -4.81 -10.61 -4.91
C PHE A 280 -4.23 -10.16 -6.24
N ALA A 281 -4.68 -10.76 -7.34
CA ALA A 281 -4.36 -10.31 -8.69
C ALA A 281 -5.61 -10.38 -9.57
N ARG A 282 -5.77 -9.44 -10.49
CA ARG A 282 -6.76 -9.58 -11.55
C ARG A 282 -6.40 -10.79 -12.43
N GLU A 283 -7.36 -11.60 -12.84
CA GLU A 283 -7.12 -12.78 -13.68
C GLU A 283 -6.32 -12.45 -14.94
N GLU A 284 -6.63 -11.33 -15.58
CA GLU A 284 -5.94 -10.86 -16.78
C GLU A 284 -4.46 -10.51 -16.50
N ALA A 285 -4.19 -9.90 -15.34
CA ALA A 285 -2.83 -9.60 -14.91
C ALA A 285 -2.08 -10.87 -14.49
N TYR A 286 -2.75 -11.78 -13.76
CA TYR A 286 -2.19 -13.06 -13.33
C TYR A 286 -1.83 -13.97 -14.51
N ALA A 287 -2.49 -13.83 -15.66
CA ALA A 287 -2.13 -14.52 -16.91
C ALA A 287 -0.72 -14.13 -17.45
N LYS A 288 -0.16 -13.00 -17.00
CA LYS A 288 1.22 -12.60 -17.32
C LYS A 288 2.18 -13.35 -16.37
N ARG A 289 3.15 -14.06 -16.91
CA ARG A 289 4.09 -14.89 -16.12
C ARG A 289 4.80 -14.12 -15.02
N ARG A 290 5.24 -12.87 -15.29
CA ARG A 290 5.86 -12.01 -14.27
C ARG A 290 4.98 -11.76 -13.08
N VAL A 291 3.67 -11.59 -13.32
CA VAL A 291 2.68 -11.33 -12.25
C VAL A 291 2.38 -12.61 -11.48
N SER A 292 2.11 -13.75 -12.16
CA SER A 292 1.82 -15.00 -11.46
C SER A 292 2.99 -15.49 -10.62
N VAL A 293 4.21 -15.43 -11.17
CA VAL A 293 5.42 -15.81 -10.42
C VAL A 293 5.63 -14.90 -9.22
N PHE A 294 5.42 -13.58 -9.36
CA PHE A 294 5.52 -12.65 -8.25
C PHE A 294 4.45 -12.90 -7.18
N VAL A 295 3.20 -13.08 -7.57
CA VAL A 295 2.07 -13.33 -6.65
C VAL A 295 2.28 -14.59 -5.83
N ASP A 296 2.67 -15.69 -6.47
CA ASP A 296 2.91 -16.96 -5.78
C ASP A 296 4.15 -16.86 -4.87
N TRP A 297 5.22 -16.20 -5.34
CA TRP A 297 6.44 -16.00 -4.56
C TRP A 297 6.22 -15.11 -3.34
N ILE A 298 5.53 -13.97 -3.49
CA ILE A 298 5.33 -13.03 -2.36
C ILE A 298 4.37 -13.63 -1.34
N ALA A 299 3.33 -14.35 -1.77
CA ALA A 299 2.42 -15.03 -0.85
C ALA A 299 3.13 -16.06 0.03
N GLU A 300 4.00 -16.87 -0.54
CA GLU A 300 4.78 -17.85 0.20
C GLU A 300 5.84 -17.21 1.10
N ARG A 301 6.49 -16.13 0.62
CA ARG A 301 7.45 -15.36 1.42
C ARG A 301 6.79 -14.73 2.64
N GLU A 302 5.66 -14.06 2.48
CA GLU A 302 4.91 -13.42 3.56
C GLU A 302 4.46 -14.45 4.60
N LYS A 303 3.95 -15.59 4.13
CA LYS A 303 3.52 -16.67 5.01
C LYS A 303 4.69 -17.16 5.90
N ARG A 304 5.84 -17.45 5.30
CA ARG A 304 7.04 -17.83 6.07
C ARG A 304 7.46 -16.75 7.06
N PHE A 305 7.46 -15.50 6.63
CA PHE A 305 7.83 -14.37 7.48
C PHE A 305 6.91 -14.24 8.70
N PHE A 306 5.59 -14.35 8.52
CA PHE A 306 4.65 -14.31 9.64
C PHE A 306 4.78 -15.52 10.57
N ASP A 307 5.02 -16.71 10.03
CA ASP A 307 5.24 -17.92 10.80
C ASP A 307 6.53 -17.82 11.64
N GLU A 308 7.62 -17.31 11.08
CA GLU A 308 8.87 -17.01 11.78
C GLU A 308 8.67 -15.98 12.89
N LEU A 309 8.00 -14.86 12.60
CA LEU A 309 7.69 -13.85 13.62
C LEU A 309 6.85 -14.42 14.75
N ARG A 310 5.88 -15.26 14.46
CA ARG A 310 5.06 -15.91 15.48
C ARG A 310 5.88 -16.86 16.35
N ALA A 311 6.81 -17.61 15.76
CA ALA A 311 7.71 -18.50 16.48
C ALA A 311 8.68 -17.71 17.38
N ASP A 312 9.31 -16.66 16.87
CA ASP A 312 10.26 -15.82 17.61
C ASP A 312 9.63 -15.14 18.86
N PHE A 313 8.35 -14.83 18.77
CA PHE A 313 7.63 -14.14 19.84
C PHE A 313 6.57 -15.01 20.53
N ALA A 314 6.66 -16.34 20.39
CA ALA A 314 5.65 -17.27 20.91
C ALA A 314 5.38 -17.10 22.42
N GLN A 315 6.42 -16.78 23.23
CA GLN A 315 6.30 -16.58 24.66
C GLN A 315 5.36 -15.45 25.09
N PHE A 316 4.99 -14.55 24.18
CA PHE A 316 4.08 -13.43 24.46
C PHE A 316 2.63 -13.75 24.13
N TYR A 317 2.35 -14.93 23.57
CA TYR A 317 1.02 -15.43 23.22
C TYR A 317 0.54 -16.58 24.13
N LEU A 318 1.38 -17.01 25.09
CA LEU A 318 1.11 -18.10 26.02
C LEU A 318 0.50 -17.62 27.33
#